data_c1d14db6b65af3e5db16a8899bc2f08b
#
_entry.id   c1d14db6b65af3e5db16a8899bc2f08b
#
_cell.length_a   1.000
_cell.length_b   1.000
_cell.length_c   1.000
_cell.angle_alpha   90.00
_cell.angle_beta   90.00
_cell.angle_gamma   90.00
#
_symmetry.space_group_name_H-M   'P 1'
#
loop_
_entity.id
_entity.type
_entity.pdbx_description
1 polymer ?
#
loop_
_entity_poly.entity_id
_entity_poly.type
_entity_poly.pdbx_seq_one_letter_code
_entity_poly.pdbx_strand_id
1 'polypeptide(L)'
;MIPLRKKMFFSLMVLSLFFATATQAQDIIASKKGYSPQIGATISMLEDLKNRVTRSVVHLNQKETDFLLDEQANRIGALILHLAATERYYQVYTFENRGFNSEEARKWEAALSLGKVAQEKFTNKPITYYINLWDNVRKETLRLLKTKDDSWFSNKVQGGSMNNHWAWYHVMEHQANHMGQIRLITKRIPK
;
A
#
# COMPACT_ATOMS: atom_id res chain seq x y z
N MET A 1 -5.12 -58.31 -59.52
CA MET A 1 -4.76 -56.89 -59.35
C MET A 1 -5.85 -56.21 -58.53
N ILE A 2 -5.55 -55.94 -57.25
CA ILE A 2 -6.50 -55.34 -56.28
C ILE A 2 -6.01 -53.88 -56.01
N PRO A 3 -6.85 -52.86 -56.16
CA PRO A 3 -6.40 -51.50 -55.94
C PRO A 3 -6.32 -51.14 -54.45
N LEU A 4 -5.22 -50.52 -54.08
CA LEU A 4 -4.87 -50.05 -52.80
C LEU A 4 -5.73 -48.82 -52.37
N ARG A 5 -6.60 -48.98 -51.33
CA ARG A 5 -7.39 -47.88 -50.76
C ARG A 5 -6.46 -46.99 -49.92
N LYS A 6 -6.23 -45.75 -50.34
CA LYS A 6 -5.60 -44.69 -49.53
C LYS A 6 -6.54 -44.30 -48.39
N LYS A 7 -6.14 -44.58 -47.12
CA LYS A 7 -6.79 -44.00 -45.93
C LYS A 7 -6.27 -42.56 -45.73
N MET A 8 -7.14 -41.61 -45.94
CA MET A 8 -6.92 -40.20 -45.60
C MET A 8 -7.15 -40.04 -44.11
N PHE A 9 -6.07 -39.77 -43.34
CA PHE A 9 -6.16 -39.37 -41.94
C PHE A 9 -6.50 -37.89 -41.91
N PHE A 10 -7.72 -37.55 -41.46
CA PHE A 10 -8.15 -36.20 -41.16
C PHE A 10 -7.66 -35.88 -39.74
N SER A 11 -6.55 -35.13 -39.62
CA SER A 11 -6.05 -34.65 -38.33
C SER A 11 -6.88 -33.42 -37.92
N LEU A 12 -7.79 -33.62 -36.96
CA LEU A 12 -8.61 -32.54 -36.41
C LEU A 12 -7.72 -31.76 -35.39
N MET A 13 -7.15 -30.65 -35.83
CA MET A 13 -6.41 -29.71 -34.99
C MET A 13 -7.41 -28.88 -34.18
N VAL A 14 -7.67 -29.28 -32.94
CA VAL A 14 -8.48 -28.49 -32.00
C VAL A 14 -7.66 -27.30 -31.53
N LEU A 15 -7.91 -26.13 -32.10
CA LEU A 15 -7.34 -24.85 -31.68
C LEU A 15 -8.09 -24.37 -30.44
N SER A 16 -7.58 -24.68 -29.25
CA SER A 16 -8.08 -24.15 -27.98
C SER A 16 -7.74 -22.66 -27.88
N LEU A 17 -8.68 -21.80 -28.21
CA LEU A 17 -8.63 -20.37 -27.93
C LEU A 17 -8.72 -20.14 -26.39
N PHE A 18 -7.58 -19.95 -25.73
CA PHE A 18 -7.56 -19.39 -24.41
C PHE A 18 -7.99 -17.91 -24.50
N PHE A 19 -9.26 -17.62 -24.25
CA PHE A 19 -9.69 -16.27 -23.92
C PHE A 19 -9.12 -15.90 -22.55
N ALA A 20 -7.96 -15.20 -22.53
CA ALA A 20 -7.52 -14.46 -21.38
C ALA A 20 -8.54 -13.34 -21.14
N THR A 21 -9.50 -13.56 -20.25
CA THR A 21 -10.34 -12.48 -19.74
C THR A 21 -9.43 -11.53 -18.97
N ALA A 22 -9.03 -10.43 -19.60
CA ALA A 22 -8.44 -9.32 -18.89
C ALA A 22 -9.49 -8.84 -17.88
N THR A 23 -9.34 -9.21 -16.62
CA THR A 23 -10.10 -8.62 -15.53
C THR A 23 -9.72 -7.15 -15.49
N GLN A 24 -10.54 -6.29 -16.11
CA GLN A 24 -10.44 -4.86 -15.88
C GLN A 24 -10.54 -4.64 -14.39
N ALA A 25 -9.51 -4.01 -13.80
CA ALA A 25 -9.56 -3.57 -12.41
C ALA A 25 -10.76 -2.61 -12.29
N GLN A 26 -11.79 -3.05 -11.61
CA GLN A 26 -12.96 -2.21 -11.35
C GLN A 26 -12.57 -1.23 -10.25
N ASP A 27 -12.66 0.08 -10.52
CA ASP A 27 -12.50 1.15 -9.52
C ASP A 27 -13.76 1.22 -8.62
N ILE A 28 -14.05 0.11 -7.92
CA ILE A 28 -15.21 -0.03 -7.05
C ILE A 28 -14.74 -0.13 -5.61
N ILE A 29 -15.20 0.79 -4.77
CA ILE A 29 -15.06 0.69 -3.32
C ILE A 29 -16.27 -0.08 -2.77
N ALA A 30 -16.02 -1.26 -2.26
CA ALA A 30 -17.01 -2.10 -1.62
C ALA A 30 -16.50 -2.61 -0.27
N SER A 31 -17.42 -2.96 0.63
CA SER A 31 -17.03 -3.57 1.90
C SER A 31 -16.35 -4.92 1.68
N LYS A 32 -15.15 -5.07 2.23
CA LYS A 32 -14.35 -6.29 2.10
C LYS A 32 -14.98 -7.43 2.91
N LYS A 33 -15.16 -8.59 2.30
CA LYS A 33 -15.74 -9.77 2.95
C LYS A 33 -14.94 -10.17 4.21
N GLY A 34 -15.67 -10.44 5.30
CA GLY A 34 -15.08 -10.85 6.57
C GLY A 34 -14.76 -9.70 7.52
N TYR A 35 -15.21 -8.48 7.19
CA TYR A 35 -15.18 -7.28 8.03
C TYR A 35 -16.59 -6.71 8.16
N SER A 36 -16.82 -5.88 9.19
CA SER A 36 -18.04 -5.09 9.28
C SER A 36 -18.11 -4.06 8.14
N PRO A 37 -19.29 -3.57 7.76
CA PRO A 37 -19.47 -2.76 6.56
C PRO A 37 -18.56 -1.53 6.45
N GLN A 38 -18.45 -0.70 7.48
CA GLN A 38 -17.64 0.53 7.44
C GLN A 38 -16.14 0.21 7.47
N ILE A 39 -15.71 -0.71 8.35
CA ILE A 39 -14.31 -1.17 8.40
C ILE A 39 -13.93 -1.79 7.05
N GLY A 40 -14.79 -2.63 6.48
CA GLY A 40 -14.51 -3.26 5.19
C GLY A 40 -14.38 -2.27 4.03
N ALA A 41 -15.20 -1.21 4.01
CA ALA A 41 -15.08 -0.12 3.04
C ALA A 41 -13.78 0.67 3.22
N THR A 42 -13.42 1.00 4.46
CA THR A 42 -12.15 1.68 4.79
C THR A 42 -10.94 0.86 4.36
N ILE A 43 -10.94 -0.45 4.62
CA ILE A 43 -9.87 -1.35 4.15
C ILE A 43 -9.78 -1.33 2.62
N SER A 44 -10.91 -1.36 1.92
CA SER A 44 -10.93 -1.30 0.46
C SER A 44 -10.25 -0.03 -0.08
N MET A 45 -10.54 1.12 0.54
CA MET A 45 -9.90 2.40 0.20
C MET A 45 -8.41 2.43 0.52
N LEU A 46 -8.00 1.92 1.69
CA LEU A 46 -6.60 1.81 2.09
C LEU A 46 -5.79 0.91 1.13
N GLU A 47 -6.37 -0.22 0.70
CA GLU A 47 -5.75 -1.13 -0.26
C GLU A 47 -5.62 -0.49 -1.65
N ASP A 48 -6.65 0.21 -2.12
CA ASP A 48 -6.59 0.95 -3.40
C ASP A 48 -5.46 1.97 -3.39
N LEU A 49 -5.40 2.84 -2.37
CA LEU A 49 -4.36 3.87 -2.26
C LEU A 49 -2.96 3.26 -2.24
N LYS A 50 -2.73 2.23 -1.41
CA LYS A 50 -1.45 1.55 -1.33
C LYS A 50 -1.04 0.93 -2.66
N ASN A 51 -1.98 0.28 -3.36
CA ASN A 51 -1.74 -0.30 -4.67
C ASN A 51 -1.39 0.78 -5.72
N ARG A 52 -2.05 1.93 -5.67
CA ARG A 52 -1.78 3.06 -6.58
C ARG A 52 -0.40 3.66 -6.33
N VAL A 53 0.01 3.83 -5.07
CA VAL A 53 1.37 4.27 -4.71
C VAL A 53 2.38 3.24 -5.20
N THR A 54 2.21 1.97 -4.86
CA THR A 54 3.13 0.89 -5.25
C THR A 54 3.31 0.82 -6.76
N ARG A 55 2.22 0.82 -7.55
CA ARG A 55 2.30 0.82 -9.02
C ARG A 55 3.06 2.03 -9.58
N SER A 56 2.99 3.18 -8.91
CA SER A 56 3.66 4.40 -9.39
C SER A 56 5.18 4.41 -9.15
N VAL A 57 5.70 3.52 -8.30
CA VAL A 57 7.13 3.54 -7.89
C VAL A 57 7.87 2.22 -8.05
N VAL A 58 7.17 1.08 -8.22
CA VAL A 58 7.78 -0.26 -8.20
C VAL A 58 8.87 -0.47 -9.26
N HIS A 59 8.87 0.33 -10.33
CA HIS A 59 9.84 0.30 -11.42
C HIS A 59 11.08 1.15 -11.17
N LEU A 60 11.09 1.96 -10.10
CA LEU A 60 12.22 2.85 -9.82
C LEU A 60 13.45 2.06 -9.38
N ASN A 61 14.59 2.41 -9.97
CA ASN A 61 15.88 1.92 -9.50
C ASN A 61 16.32 2.67 -8.22
N GLN A 62 17.45 2.25 -7.61
CA GLN A 62 17.90 2.85 -6.36
C GLN A 62 18.23 4.33 -6.48
N LYS A 63 18.90 4.76 -7.57
CA LYS A 63 19.22 6.17 -7.81
C LYS A 63 17.98 7.04 -7.91
N GLU A 64 16.94 6.54 -8.57
CA GLU A 64 15.64 7.20 -8.69
C GLU A 64 14.89 7.21 -7.36
N THR A 65 14.98 6.13 -6.58
CA THR A 65 14.39 6.05 -5.22
C THR A 65 15.04 7.06 -4.28
N ASP A 66 16.35 7.29 -4.42
CA ASP A 66 17.14 8.21 -3.61
C ASP A 66 17.16 9.64 -4.18
N PHE A 67 16.49 9.90 -5.29
CA PHE A 67 16.43 11.24 -5.88
C PHE A 67 15.82 12.25 -4.91
N LEU A 68 16.47 13.40 -4.74
CA LEU A 68 16.05 14.52 -3.95
C LEU A 68 15.68 15.68 -4.88
N LEU A 69 14.42 16.09 -4.86
CA LEU A 69 13.91 17.14 -5.76
C LEU A 69 14.55 18.49 -5.48
N ASP A 70 14.71 18.82 -4.20
CA ASP A 70 15.39 19.97 -3.67
C ASP A 70 15.88 19.70 -2.24
N GLU A 71 16.59 20.64 -1.61
CA GLU A 71 17.17 20.46 -0.28
C GLU A 71 16.14 20.25 0.84
N GLN A 72 14.89 20.67 0.63
CA GLN A 72 13.79 20.55 1.61
C GLN A 72 12.87 19.35 1.31
N ALA A 73 12.98 18.77 0.11
CA ALA A 73 12.14 17.64 -0.28
C ALA A 73 12.50 16.36 0.49
N ASN A 74 11.55 15.44 0.60
CA ASN A 74 11.79 14.09 1.08
C ASN A 74 11.99 13.14 -0.11
N ARG A 75 12.84 12.13 0.05
CA ARG A 75 13.05 11.07 -0.95
C ARG A 75 11.83 10.16 -1.04
N ILE A 76 11.60 9.55 -2.19
CA ILE A 76 10.47 8.62 -2.39
C ILE A 76 10.48 7.48 -1.37
N GLY A 77 11.65 6.88 -1.10
CA GLY A 77 11.79 5.84 -0.09
C GLY A 77 11.40 6.31 1.31
N ALA A 78 11.82 7.53 1.70
CA ALA A 78 11.45 8.13 2.99
C ALA A 78 9.94 8.39 3.08
N LEU A 79 9.29 8.88 2.02
CA LEU A 79 7.85 9.09 1.98
C LEU A 79 7.07 7.77 2.12
N ILE A 80 7.49 6.69 1.45
CA ILE A 80 6.83 5.38 1.60
C ILE A 80 6.99 4.86 3.03
N LEU A 81 8.16 5.03 3.62
CA LEU A 81 8.38 4.61 5.02
C LEU A 81 7.58 5.47 6.00
N HIS A 82 7.38 6.76 5.69
CA HIS A 82 6.50 7.65 6.44
C HIS A 82 5.04 7.19 6.43
N LEU A 83 4.53 6.75 5.27
CA LEU A 83 3.20 6.15 5.18
C LEU A 83 3.09 4.91 6.07
N ALA A 84 4.10 4.04 6.06
CA ALA A 84 4.15 2.87 6.93
C ALA A 84 4.22 3.25 8.42
N ALA A 85 5.03 4.24 8.78
CA ALA A 85 5.20 4.71 10.16
C ALA A 85 3.90 5.34 10.70
N THR A 86 3.22 6.16 9.89
CA THR A 86 1.92 6.75 10.25
C THR A 86 0.87 5.66 10.46
N GLU A 87 0.77 4.70 9.56
CA GLU A 87 -0.16 3.57 9.70
C GLU A 87 0.15 2.75 10.96
N ARG A 88 1.44 2.48 11.26
CA ARG A 88 1.87 1.80 12.50
C ARG A 88 1.53 2.61 13.74
N TYR A 89 1.71 3.93 13.71
CA TYR A 89 1.34 4.79 14.82
C TYR A 89 -0.15 4.67 15.15
N TYR A 90 -1.02 4.71 14.13
CA TYR A 90 -2.46 4.57 14.34
C TYR A 90 -2.90 3.16 14.75
N GLN A 91 -2.14 2.10 14.44
CA GLN A 91 -2.36 0.79 15.03
C GLN A 91 -2.20 0.87 16.56
N VAL A 92 -1.06 1.38 17.03
CA VAL A 92 -0.79 1.51 18.47
C VAL A 92 -1.80 2.44 19.14
N TYR A 93 -2.05 3.59 18.52
CA TYR A 93 -2.92 4.62 19.08
C TYR A 93 -4.38 4.15 19.24
N THR A 94 -4.92 3.44 18.26
CA THR A 94 -6.34 3.04 18.27
C THR A 94 -6.61 1.69 18.93
N PHE A 95 -5.65 0.77 18.94
CA PHE A 95 -5.83 -0.56 19.54
C PHE A 95 -5.24 -0.68 20.94
N GLU A 96 -4.21 0.12 21.27
CA GLU A 96 -3.53 0.07 22.55
C GLU A 96 -3.73 1.36 23.39
N ASN A 97 -4.40 2.38 22.83
CA ASN A 97 -4.70 3.67 23.45
C ASN A 97 -3.44 4.39 24.01
N ARG A 98 -2.34 4.34 23.27
CA ARG A 98 -1.06 4.96 23.65
C ARG A 98 -0.30 5.49 22.43
N GLY A 99 0.71 6.29 22.66
CA GLY A 99 1.72 6.61 21.66
C GLY A 99 2.79 5.52 21.54
N PHE A 100 3.80 5.75 20.68
CA PHE A 100 4.96 4.87 20.58
C PHE A 100 5.72 4.78 21.91
N ASN A 101 6.11 3.56 22.30
CA ASN A 101 7.10 3.34 23.33
C ASN A 101 8.52 3.64 22.81
N SER A 102 9.53 3.57 23.70
CA SER A 102 10.92 3.91 23.35
C SER A 102 11.51 3.04 22.23
N GLU A 103 11.12 1.77 22.12
CA GLU A 103 11.59 0.87 21.07
C GLU A 103 10.93 1.22 19.72
N GLU A 104 9.63 1.43 19.73
CA GLU A 104 8.87 1.86 18.55
C GLU A 104 9.32 3.24 18.06
N ALA A 105 9.59 4.18 18.98
CA ALA A 105 10.12 5.50 18.66
C ALA A 105 11.50 5.39 17.98
N ARG A 106 12.44 4.62 18.53
CA ARG A 106 13.75 4.39 17.88
C ARG A 106 13.62 3.85 16.46
N LYS A 107 12.62 3.02 16.21
CA LYS A 107 12.38 2.41 14.91
C LYS A 107 11.70 3.36 13.91
N TRP A 108 10.70 4.10 14.37
CA TRP A 108 9.74 4.78 13.48
C TRP A 108 9.80 6.30 13.51
N GLU A 109 10.35 6.93 14.57
CA GLU A 109 10.31 8.39 14.77
C GLU A 109 10.89 9.17 13.60
N ALA A 110 12.05 8.77 13.08
CA ALA A 110 12.67 9.43 11.94
C ALA A 110 11.82 9.35 10.67
N ALA A 111 11.11 8.22 10.49
CA ALA A 111 10.18 8.06 9.37
C ALA A 111 8.89 8.88 9.60
N LEU A 112 8.39 8.91 10.83
CA LEU A 112 7.18 9.65 11.19
C LEU A 112 7.38 11.16 11.05
N SER A 113 8.56 11.69 11.45
CA SER A 113 8.87 13.13 11.42
C SER A 113 9.36 13.64 10.07
N LEU A 114 9.89 12.76 9.19
CA LEU A 114 10.52 13.15 7.93
C LEU A 114 11.69 14.17 8.12
N GLY A 115 11.92 15.03 7.11
CA GLY A 115 12.92 16.10 7.16
C GLY A 115 14.37 15.59 7.10
N LYS A 116 15.32 16.40 7.56
CA LYS A 116 16.75 16.18 7.41
C LYS A 116 17.24 14.80 7.90
N VAL A 117 16.76 14.38 9.07
CA VAL A 117 17.12 13.06 9.62
C VAL A 117 16.66 11.91 8.73
N ALA A 118 15.45 11.99 8.19
CA ALA A 118 14.94 10.98 7.26
C ALA A 118 15.67 11.01 5.92
N GLN A 119 16.01 12.21 5.42
CA GLN A 119 16.80 12.37 4.20
C GLN A 119 18.16 11.65 4.30
N GLU A 120 18.84 11.75 5.43
CA GLU A 120 20.15 11.13 5.65
C GLU A 120 20.05 9.62 5.94
N LYS A 121 19.04 9.23 6.71
CA LYS A 121 18.87 7.85 7.19
C LYS A 121 18.31 6.89 6.14
N PHE A 122 17.37 7.38 5.29
CA PHE A 122 16.62 6.53 4.36
C PHE A 122 17.13 6.67 2.93
N THR A 123 18.34 6.17 2.70
CA THR A 123 19.03 6.13 1.41
C THR A 123 19.64 4.74 1.18
N ASN A 124 20.15 4.53 -0.03
CA ASN A 124 20.92 3.34 -0.39
C ASN A 124 20.15 2.02 -0.20
N LYS A 125 18.82 2.05 -0.36
CA LYS A 125 17.97 0.87 -0.36
C LYS A 125 17.11 0.83 -1.61
N PRO A 126 16.89 -0.36 -2.21
CA PRO A 126 15.99 -0.49 -3.34
C PRO A 126 14.55 -0.15 -2.93
N ILE A 127 13.76 0.31 -3.87
CA ILE A 127 12.35 0.69 -3.62
C ILE A 127 11.54 -0.45 -2.96
N THR A 128 11.85 -1.70 -3.32
CA THR A 128 11.21 -2.90 -2.75
C THR A 128 11.43 -3.06 -1.26
N TYR A 129 12.55 -2.55 -0.70
CA TYR A 129 12.79 -2.55 0.74
C TYR A 129 11.72 -1.75 1.48
N TYR A 130 11.40 -0.55 1.01
CA TYR A 130 10.40 0.32 1.61
C TYR A 130 8.97 -0.21 1.43
N ILE A 131 8.66 -0.71 0.23
CA ILE A 131 7.37 -1.33 -0.07
C ILE A 131 7.13 -2.54 0.84
N ASN A 132 8.12 -3.42 1.02
CA ASN A 132 7.99 -4.61 1.87
C ASN A 132 7.77 -4.25 3.36
N LEU A 133 8.42 -3.19 3.85
CA LEU A 133 8.15 -2.70 5.21
C LEU A 133 6.70 -2.23 5.35
N TRP A 134 6.18 -1.48 4.38
CA TRP A 134 4.78 -1.06 4.39
C TRP A 134 3.80 -2.24 4.23
N ASP A 135 4.15 -3.24 3.41
CA ASP A 135 3.37 -4.48 3.30
C ASP A 135 3.21 -5.18 4.65
N ASN A 136 4.28 -5.25 5.44
CA ASN A 136 4.24 -5.87 6.76
C ASN A 136 3.35 -5.07 7.74
N VAL A 137 3.43 -3.74 7.71
CA VAL A 137 2.54 -2.88 8.50
C VAL A 137 1.09 -3.07 8.08
N ARG A 138 0.80 -3.08 6.77
CA ARG A 138 -0.55 -3.29 6.23
C ARG A 138 -1.13 -4.67 6.61
N LYS A 139 -0.34 -5.72 6.56
CA LYS A 139 -0.79 -7.05 7.01
C LYS A 139 -1.26 -7.02 8.47
N GLU A 140 -0.53 -6.32 9.32
CA GLU A 140 -0.93 -6.15 10.72
C GLU A 140 -2.19 -5.30 10.86
N THR A 141 -2.33 -4.20 10.11
CA THR A 141 -3.56 -3.40 10.03
C THR A 141 -4.78 -4.27 9.73
N LEU A 142 -4.67 -5.10 8.68
CA LEU A 142 -5.76 -5.99 8.27
C LEU A 142 -6.11 -7.00 9.36
N ARG A 143 -5.11 -7.57 10.02
CA ARG A 143 -5.30 -8.50 11.13
C ARG A 143 -6.00 -7.84 12.32
N LEU A 144 -5.57 -6.65 12.71
CA LEU A 144 -6.12 -5.91 13.83
C LEU A 144 -7.57 -5.45 13.55
N LEU A 145 -7.83 -4.83 12.41
CA LEU A 145 -9.17 -4.37 12.04
C LEU A 145 -10.18 -5.52 11.91
N LYS A 146 -9.72 -6.74 11.61
CA LYS A 146 -10.59 -7.92 11.56
C LYS A 146 -11.16 -8.30 12.93
N THR A 147 -10.53 -7.87 14.02
CA THR A 147 -11.00 -8.12 15.40
C THR A 147 -12.02 -7.11 15.90
N LYS A 148 -12.39 -6.13 15.08
CA LYS A 148 -13.25 -5.01 15.43
C LYS A 148 -14.49 -4.94 14.53
N ASP A 149 -15.48 -4.16 14.98
CA ASP A 149 -16.72 -3.90 14.26
C ASP A 149 -17.00 -2.39 14.12
N ASP A 150 -18.09 -2.03 13.47
CA ASP A 150 -18.46 -0.64 13.25
C ASP A 150 -18.81 0.11 14.55
N SER A 151 -19.19 -0.59 15.63
CA SER A 151 -19.40 0.03 16.95
C SER A 151 -18.07 0.51 17.54
N TRP A 152 -17.03 -0.32 17.49
CA TRP A 152 -15.67 0.10 17.86
C TRP A 152 -15.18 1.26 16.99
N PHE A 153 -15.49 1.22 15.69
CA PHE A 153 -15.09 2.26 14.75
C PHE A 153 -15.67 3.64 15.13
N SER A 154 -16.88 3.67 15.67
CA SER A 154 -17.55 4.89 16.15
C SER A 154 -17.04 5.38 17.51
N ASN A 155 -16.42 4.50 18.32
CA ASN A 155 -15.97 4.83 19.66
C ASN A 155 -14.77 5.78 19.64
N LYS A 156 -14.72 6.70 20.62
CA LYS A 156 -13.53 7.55 20.84
C LYS A 156 -12.34 6.72 21.26
N VAL A 157 -11.16 7.11 20.77
CA VAL A 157 -9.89 6.63 21.30
C VAL A 157 -9.77 7.09 22.74
N GLN A 158 -9.46 6.19 23.66
CA GLN A 158 -9.36 6.52 25.09
C GLN A 158 -8.29 7.59 25.31
N GLY A 159 -8.65 8.67 26.02
CA GLY A 159 -7.77 9.79 26.25
C GLY A 159 -7.55 10.72 25.04
N GLY A 160 -8.15 10.41 23.88
CA GLY A 160 -8.04 11.20 22.65
C GLY A 160 -9.27 12.07 22.38
N SER A 161 -9.11 13.00 21.42
CA SER A 161 -10.21 13.86 20.95
C SER A 161 -10.98 13.25 19.77
N MET A 162 -10.39 12.29 19.03
CA MET A 162 -10.96 11.67 17.83
C MET A 162 -11.57 10.28 18.13
N ASN A 163 -12.46 9.82 17.27
CA ASN A 163 -12.90 8.42 17.27
C ASN A 163 -11.99 7.56 16.36
N ASN A 164 -12.14 6.23 16.45
CA ASN A 164 -11.34 5.32 15.64
C ASN A 164 -11.59 5.51 14.13
N HIS A 165 -12.82 5.86 13.73
CA HIS A 165 -13.15 6.12 12.33
C HIS A 165 -12.37 7.30 11.78
N TRP A 166 -12.32 8.43 12.51
CA TRP A 166 -11.52 9.58 12.10
C TRP A 166 -10.03 9.24 12.01
N ALA A 167 -9.50 8.46 12.95
CA ALA A 167 -8.11 8.04 12.94
C ALA A 167 -7.77 7.26 11.65
N TRP A 168 -8.59 6.30 11.26
CA TRP A 168 -8.39 5.51 10.04
C TRP A 168 -8.72 6.27 8.75
N TYR A 169 -9.68 7.20 8.80
CA TYR A 169 -9.87 8.17 7.72
C TYR A 169 -8.62 9.03 7.50
N HIS A 170 -8.00 9.52 8.58
CA HIS A 170 -6.77 10.30 8.47
C HIS A 170 -5.60 9.48 7.89
N VAL A 171 -5.46 8.22 8.24
CA VAL A 171 -4.47 7.34 7.58
C VAL A 171 -4.69 7.29 6.07
N MET A 172 -5.94 7.15 5.63
CA MET A 172 -6.30 7.11 4.22
C MET A 172 -6.02 8.45 3.51
N GLU A 173 -6.49 9.55 4.06
CA GLU A 173 -6.27 10.90 3.54
C GLU A 173 -4.78 11.22 3.45
N HIS A 174 -4.02 10.90 4.49
CA HIS A 174 -2.58 11.06 4.56
C HIS A 174 -1.85 10.31 3.44
N GLN A 175 -2.27 9.07 3.16
CA GLN A 175 -1.74 8.29 2.04
C GLN A 175 -2.06 8.95 0.69
N ALA A 176 -3.24 9.51 0.51
CA ALA A 176 -3.62 10.22 -0.72
C ALA A 176 -2.78 11.50 -0.92
N ASN A 177 -2.54 12.27 0.14
CA ASN A 177 -1.71 13.47 0.11
C ASN A 177 -0.27 13.16 -0.30
N HIS A 178 0.36 12.18 0.34
CA HIS A 178 1.73 11.80 0.01
C HIS A 178 1.85 11.08 -1.34
N MET A 179 0.81 10.40 -1.81
CA MET A 179 0.77 9.88 -3.18
C MET A 179 0.92 11.00 -4.21
N GLY A 180 0.31 12.17 -3.97
CA GLY A 180 0.49 13.35 -4.82
C GLY A 180 1.94 13.83 -4.84
N GLN A 181 2.60 13.92 -3.69
CA GLN A 181 4.01 14.29 -3.57
C GLN A 181 4.94 13.27 -4.27
N ILE A 182 4.73 11.98 -4.01
CA ILE A 182 5.51 10.89 -4.65
C ILE A 182 5.39 10.98 -6.17
N ARG A 183 4.19 11.19 -6.71
CA ARG A 183 3.98 11.33 -8.16
C ARG A 183 4.64 12.59 -8.73
N LEU A 184 4.62 13.70 -7.99
CA LEU A 184 5.31 14.92 -8.39
C LEU A 184 6.81 14.66 -8.50
N ILE A 185 7.43 14.07 -7.48
CA ILE A 185 8.85 13.75 -7.47
C ILE A 185 9.20 12.80 -8.62
N THR A 186 8.44 11.70 -8.78
CA THR A 186 8.67 10.71 -9.86
C THR A 186 8.68 11.36 -11.25
N LYS A 187 7.81 12.35 -11.50
CA LYS A 187 7.77 13.08 -12.77
C LYS A 187 8.93 14.06 -12.97
N ARG A 188 9.66 14.38 -11.93
CA ARG A 188 10.78 15.33 -11.95
C ARG A 188 12.15 14.64 -11.90
N ILE A 189 12.20 13.31 -11.77
CA ILE A 189 13.43 12.55 -11.90
C ILE A 189 14.02 12.80 -13.29
N PRO A 190 15.30 13.24 -13.41
CA PRO A 190 15.97 13.39 -14.70
C PRO A 190 16.02 12.05 -15.45
N LYS A 191 15.76 12.11 -16.77
CA LYS A 191 15.84 10.95 -17.65
C LYS A 191 17.29 10.65 -18.02
#